data_584161646f1948cbf56abb5e3c87f218
#
_entry.id   584161646f1948cbf56abb5e3c87f218
#
_cell.length_a   1.000
_cell.length_b   1.000
_cell.length_c   1.000
_cell.angle_alpha   90.00
_cell.angle_beta   90.00
_cell.angle_gamma   90.00
#
_symmetry.space_group_name_H-M   'P 1'
#
loop_
_entity.id
_entity.type
_entity.pdbx_description
1 polymer ?
#
loop_
_entity_poly.entity_id
_entity_poly.type
_entity_poly.pdbx_seq_one_letter_code
_entity_poly.pdbx_strand_id
1 'polypeptide(L)'
;MSAARAKVVPRRTVLTGGAAVALAAAHAAGAQAASFKALEQRLEGGRLGVFATNGKASLGHRADERFPMCSTFKALLAAQVLARVDAGQETLDRMIPYGPADMVAHAPVTGAHLDDGALSVETLCKAIVEVSDNPGANLLLKTVGGPEGFTVWLRSIGDATTRLDRWETELNEALPGDPRDTTTPRAMAKGYGRLFDGAVLSQSSRRRLEDWLVGATTGLQRLRKDLPDGWRAGDKTGSGARGSTNDVAVFWPPAGPRIYVASYITGTEVPMDVRNAVHAEVGRIARAELA
;
A
#
# COMPACT_ATOMS: atom_id res chain seq x y z
N MET A 1 -13.49 -34.36 -73.83
CA MET A 1 -12.55 -33.44 -73.15
C MET A 1 -13.39 -32.35 -72.46
N SER A 2 -13.67 -32.50 -71.19
CA SER A 2 -14.53 -31.58 -70.43
C SER A 2 -13.64 -30.84 -69.36
N ALA A 3 -13.58 -29.55 -69.47
CA ALA A 3 -12.78 -28.69 -68.54
C ALA A 3 -13.62 -28.37 -67.33
N ALA A 4 -13.14 -28.77 -66.13
CA ALA A 4 -13.73 -28.44 -64.86
C ALA A 4 -13.35 -27.01 -64.46
N ARG A 5 -14.37 -26.15 -64.28
CA ARG A 5 -14.22 -24.80 -63.73
C ARG A 5 -14.12 -24.90 -62.21
N ALA A 6 -12.98 -24.41 -61.60
CA ALA A 6 -12.81 -24.23 -60.20
C ALA A 6 -13.63 -23.01 -59.70
N LYS A 7 -14.45 -23.22 -58.68
CA LYS A 7 -15.17 -22.15 -57.97
C LYS A 7 -14.21 -21.47 -56.95
N VAL A 8 -13.96 -20.18 -57.13
CA VAL A 8 -13.27 -19.35 -56.18
C VAL A 8 -14.25 -18.94 -55.09
N VAL A 9 -13.98 -19.32 -53.82
CA VAL A 9 -14.74 -18.90 -52.64
C VAL A 9 -14.09 -17.62 -52.10
N PRO A 10 -14.84 -16.54 -51.93
CA PRO A 10 -14.27 -15.30 -51.37
C PRO A 10 -13.98 -15.50 -49.87
N ARG A 11 -12.75 -15.20 -49.44
CA ARG A 11 -12.35 -15.09 -48.02
C ARG A 11 -13.05 -13.88 -47.40
N ARG A 12 -14.07 -14.09 -46.59
CA ARG A 12 -14.60 -13.06 -45.69
C ARG A 12 -13.57 -12.84 -44.57
N THR A 13 -12.97 -11.68 -44.58
CA THR A 13 -12.08 -11.18 -43.52
C THR A 13 -12.93 -10.90 -42.28
N VAL A 14 -12.75 -11.69 -41.21
CA VAL A 14 -13.35 -11.44 -39.88
C VAL A 14 -12.41 -10.45 -39.16
N LEU A 15 -12.70 -9.17 -39.27
CA LEU A 15 -12.03 -8.08 -38.54
C LEU A 15 -13.06 -7.28 -37.73
N THR A 16 -13.69 -7.88 -36.72
CA THR A 16 -14.68 -7.16 -35.90
C THR A 16 -14.58 -7.39 -34.41
N GLY A 17 -13.67 -8.25 -33.89
CA GLY A 17 -13.55 -8.51 -32.46
C GLY A 17 -12.65 -7.52 -31.71
N GLY A 18 -11.54 -7.08 -32.31
CA GLY A 18 -10.51 -6.29 -31.61
C GLY A 18 -10.91 -4.82 -31.32
N ALA A 19 -11.66 -4.19 -32.23
CA ALA A 19 -12.06 -2.79 -32.07
C ALA A 19 -13.13 -2.59 -30.98
N ALA A 20 -14.07 -3.51 -30.85
CA ALA A 20 -15.12 -3.43 -29.83
C ALA A 20 -14.57 -3.63 -28.42
N VAL A 21 -13.60 -4.55 -28.23
CA VAL A 21 -12.93 -4.78 -26.94
C VAL A 21 -12.06 -3.57 -26.54
N ALA A 22 -11.34 -2.98 -27.49
CA ALA A 22 -10.53 -1.77 -27.21
C ALA A 22 -11.40 -0.56 -26.85
N LEU A 23 -12.57 -0.42 -27.50
CA LEU A 23 -13.50 0.68 -27.21
C LEU A 23 -14.17 0.52 -25.83
N ALA A 24 -14.57 -0.70 -25.44
CA ALA A 24 -15.12 -1.00 -24.13
C ALA A 24 -14.09 -0.76 -23.01
N ALA A 25 -12.84 -1.17 -23.20
CA ALA A 25 -11.76 -0.91 -22.23
C ALA A 25 -11.46 0.58 -22.09
N ALA A 26 -11.47 1.36 -23.17
CA ALA A 26 -11.27 2.81 -23.12
C ALA A 26 -12.43 3.54 -22.42
N HIS A 27 -13.68 3.12 -22.61
CA HIS A 27 -14.83 3.67 -21.90
C HIS A 27 -14.81 3.35 -20.41
N ALA A 28 -14.44 2.13 -20.02
CA ALA A 28 -14.30 1.76 -18.62
C ALA A 28 -13.20 2.58 -17.92
N ALA A 29 -12.03 2.74 -18.54
CA ALA A 29 -10.94 3.56 -18.01
C ALA A 29 -11.35 5.04 -17.88
N GLY A 30 -12.12 5.58 -18.83
CA GLY A 30 -12.65 6.95 -18.77
C GLY A 30 -13.65 7.16 -17.62
N ALA A 31 -14.55 6.21 -17.41
CA ALA A 31 -15.52 6.25 -16.31
C ALA A 31 -14.84 6.18 -14.93
N GLN A 32 -13.80 5.36 -14.78
CA GLN A 32 -13.02 5.23 -13.55
C GLN A 32 -12.22 6.49 -13.22
N ALA A 33 -11.56 7.07 -14.22
CA ALA A 33 -10.85 8.35 -14.05
C ALA A 33 -11.82 9.46 -13.61
N ALA A 34 -13.04 9.50 -14.15
CA ALA A 34 -14.08 10.42 -13.72
C ALA A 34 -14.51 10.19 -12.27
N SER A 35 -14.60 8.93 -11.82
CA SER A 35 -14.95 8.57 -10.43
C SER A 35 -13.88 9.05 -9.43
N PHE A 36 -12.59 8.78 -9.66
CA PHE A 36 -11.53 9.25 -8.76
C PHE A 36 -11.38 10.77 -8.76
N LYS A 37 -11.60 11.43 -9.92
CA LYS A 37 -11.65 12.88 -10.00
C LYS A 37 -12.79 13.47 -9.18
N ALA A 38 -13.98 12.85 -9.21
CA ALA A 38 -15.11 13.27 -8.39
C ALA A 38 -14.83 13.09 -6.89
N LEU A 39 -14.11 12.02 -6.50
CA LEU A 39 -13.68 11.84 -5.11
C LEU A 39 -12.65 12.90 -4.69
N GLU A 40 -11.71 13.26 -5.56
CA GLU A 40 -10.75 14.34 -5.29
C GLU A 40 -11.44 15.69 -5.07
N GLN A 41 -12.51 16.00 -5.83
CA GLN A 41 -13.27 17.24 -5.65
C GLN A 41 -13.86 17.39 -4.24
N ARG A 42 -14.14 16.29 -3.54
CA ARG A 42 -14.62 16.29 -2.15
C ARG A 42 -13.53 16.72 -1.14
N LEU A 43 -12.29 16.85 -1.57
CA LEU A 43 -11.16 17.26 -0.73
C LEU A 43 -10.89 18.76 -0.73
N GLU A 44 -11.74 19.58 -1.39
CA GLU A 44 -11.70 21.05 -1.34
C GLU A 44 -10.30 21.63 -1.61
N GLY A 45 -9.69 21.23 -2.73
CA GLY A 45 -8.35 21.65 -3.13
C GLY A 45 -7.23 20.69 -2.76
N GLY A 46 -7.52 19.68 -1.94
CA GLY A 46 -6.60 18.59 -1.67
C GLY A 46 -6.36 17.68 -2.88
N ARG A 47 -5.31 16.87 -2.82
CA ARG A 47 -4.96 15.89 -3.86
C ARG A 47 -5.27 14.47 -3.39
N LEU A 48 -5.82 13.67 -4.30
CA LEU A 48 -6.02 12.24 -4.15
C LEU A 48 -5.09 11.47 -5.09
N GLY A 49 -4.23 10.62 -4.57
CA GLY A 49 -3.43 9.69 -5.36
C GLY A 49 -3.93 8.26 -5.16
N VAL A 50 -4.21 7.54 -6.24
CA VAL A 50 -4.68 6.15 -6.19
C VAL A 50 -3.91 5.31 -7.19
N PHE A 51 -3.53 4.11 -6.78
CA PHE A 51 -3.21 3.03 -7.69
C PHE A 51 -3.71 1.70 -7.09
N ALA A 52 -4.45 0.96 -7.89
CA ALA A 52 -4.93 -0.38 -7.55
C ALA A 52 -4.59 -1.37 -8.66
N THR A 53 -4.26 -2.61 -8.31
CA THR A 53 -3.94 -3.65 -9.29
C THR A 53 -4.16 -5.04 -8.73
N ASN A 54 -4.57 -5.97 -9.60
CA ASN A 54 -4.59 -7.41 -9.34
C ASN A 54 -3.49 -8.17 -10.11
N GLY A 55 -2.49 -7.45 -10.63
CA GLY A 55 -1.41 -8.00 -11.45
C GLY A 55 -1.75 -8.14 -12.93
N LYS A 56 -3.05 -8.21 -13.31
CA LYS A 56 -3.53 -8.30 -14.70
C LYS A 56 -4.13 -6.99 -15.20
N ALA A 57 -4.86 -6.32 -14.35
CA ALA A 57 -5.48 -5.03 -14.60
C ALA A 57 -5.05 -4.00 -13.55
N SER A 58 -5.23 -2.73 -13.82
CA SER A 58 -4.93 -1.66 -12.88
C SER A 58 -5.81 -0.45 -13.08
N LEU A 59 -6.05 0.27 -11.99
CA LEU A 59 -6.73 1.57 -11.93
C LEU A 59 -5.75 2.59 -11.40
N GLY A 60 -5.88 3.86 -11.79
CA GLY A 60 -4.99 4.89 -11.29
C GLY A 60 -5.56 6.30 -11.42
N HIS A 61 -5.18 7.15 -10.44
CA HIS A 61 -5.39 8.59 -10.45
C HIS A 61 -4.19 9.22 -9.76
N ARG A 62 -3.49 10.13 -10.41
CA ARG A 62 -2.20 10.68 -9.94
C ARG A 62 -1.23 9.59 -9.45
N ALA A 63 -1.27 8.42 -10.10
CA ALA A 63 -0.61 7.21 -9.63
C ALA A 63 0.92 7.33 -9.52
N ASP A 64 1.52 8.25 -10.26
CA ASP A 64 2.96 8.48 -10.35
C ASP A 64 3.39 9.81 -9.68
N GLU A 65 2.46 10.55 -9.10
CA GLU A 65 2.78 11.74 -8.31
C GLU A 65 3.24 11.35 -6.91
N ARG A 66 4.14 12.16 -6.34
CA ARG A 66 4.65 11.94 -4.97
C ARG A 66 3.65 12.43 -3.93
N PHE A 67 3.52 11.61 -2.88
CA PHE A 67 2.73 11.89 -1.69
C PHE A 67 3.56 11.59 -0.44
N PRO A 68 3.39 12.37 0.66
CA PRO A 68 3.94 12.02 1.97
C PRO A 68 3.43 10.63 2.36
N MET A 69 4.33 9.69 2.64
CA MET A 69 3.87 8.33 2.95
C MET A 69 3.43 8.16 4.39
N CYS A 70 3.88 9.03 5.29
CA CYS A 70 3.62 8.92 6.72
C CYS A 70 3.83 7.47 7.19
N SER A 71 3.05 6.97 8.12
CA SER A 71 3.22 5.63 8.69
C SER A 71 2.97 4.45 7.72
N THR A 72 2.64 4.66 6.44
CA THR A 72 2.50 3.54 5.51
C THR A 72 3.82 2.81 5.25
N PHE A 73 4.98 3.43 5.50
CA PHE A 73 6.29 2.78 5.41
C PHE A 73 6.47 1.62 6.40
N LYS A 74 5.75 1.63 7.52
CA LYS A 74 5.93 0.67 8.61
C LYS A 74 5.67 -0.78 8.21
N ALA A 75 4.74 -1.02 7.29
CA ALA A 75 4.54 -2.36 6.74
C ALA A 75 5.74 -2.83 5.90
N LEU A 76 6.36 -1.92 5.13
CA LEU A 76 7.59 -2.23 4.38
C LEU A 76 8.78 -2.41 5.33
N LEU A 77 8.86 -1.66 6.43
CA LEU A 77 9.89 -1.84 7.47
C LEU A 77 9.75 -3.22 8.16
N ALA A 78 8.53 -3.62 8.53
CA ALA A 78 8.29 -4.96 9.06
C ALA A 78 8.68 -6.05 8.05
N ALA A 79 8.40 -5.83 6.75
CA ALA A 79 8.83 -6.73 5.69
C ALA A 79 10.37 -6.81 5.54
N GLN A 80 11.08 -5.68 5.65
CA GLN A 80 12.55 -5.67 5.67
C GLN A 80 13.10 -6.49 6.83
N VAL A 81 12.54 -6.33 8.03
CA VAL A 81 12.93 -7.12 9.19
C VAL A 81 12.68 -8.60 8.94
N LEU A 82 11.52 -8.98 8.41
CA LEU A 82 11.20 -10.36 8.05
C LEU A 82 12.13 -10.93 6.97
N ALA A 83 12.53 -10.14 5.97
CA ALA A 83 13.51 -10.55 4.97
C ALA A 83 14.89 -10.83 5.60
N ARG A 84 15.29 -10.06 6.62
CA ARG A 84 16.51 -10.32 7.39
C ARG A 84 16.40 -11.59 8.24
N VAL A 85 15.21 -11.88 8.78
CA VAL A 85 14.94 -13.15 9.48
C VAL A 85 15.06 -14.32 8.51
N ASP A 86 14.49 -14.24 7.32
CA ASP A 86 14.59 -15.26 6.27
C ASP A 86 16.04 -15.49 5.83
N ALA A 87 16.88 -14.45 5.89
CA ALA A 87 18.32 -14.51 5.58
C ALA A 87 19.20 -14.94 6.78
N GLY A 88 18.61 -15.22 7.96
CA GLY A 88 19.39 -15.56 9.17
C GLY A 88 20.18 -14.40 9.79
N GLN A 89 19.85 -13.16 9.42
CA GLN A 89 20.53 -11.93 9.88
C GLN A 89 19.80 -11.26 11.06
N GLU A 90 18.61 -11.76 11.42
CA GLU A 90 17.78 -11.29 12.52
C GLU A 90 17.01 -12.46 13.11
N THR A 91 16.54 -12.34 14.37
CA THR A 91 15.61 -13.28 14.99
C THR A 91 14.44 -12.53 15.60
N LEU A 92 13.24 -13.11 15.53
CA LEU A 92 12.02 -12.46 15.99
C LEU A 92 11.94 -12.38 17.52
N ASP A 93 12.59 -13.27 18.22
CA ASP A 93 12.65 -13.34 19.69
C ASP A 93 13.74 -12.44 20.29
N ARG A 94 14.65 -11.88 19.46
CA ARG A 94 15.66 -10.95 19.96
C ARG A 94 15.00 -9.75 20.66
N MET A 95 15.42 -9.51 21.90
CA MET A 95 14.95 -8.37 22.67
C MET A 95 15.69 -7.10 22.29
N ILE A 96 14.95 -6.01 22.04
CA ILE A 96 15.49 -4.68 21.78
C ILE A 96 15.27 -3.84 23.06
N PRO A 97 16.33 -3.45 23.76
CA PRO A 97 16.22 -2.58 24.92
C PRO A 97 15.82 -1.17 24.48
N TYR A 98 14.98 -0.52 25.29
CA TYR A 98 14.59 0.87 25.09
C TYR A 98 14.21 1.51 26.44
N GLY A 99 14.09 2.83 26.46
CA GLY A 99 13.78 3.57 27.68
C GLY A 99 13.09 4.90 27.39
N PRO A 100 12.93 5.76 28.43
CA PRO A 100 12.25 7.05 28.30
C PRO A 100 12.81 7.96 27.20
N ALA A 101 14.11 7.86 26.92
CA ALA A 101 14.78 8.67 25.89
C ALA A 101 14.38 8.27 24.44
N ASP A 102 13.83 7.07 24.23
CA ASP A 102 13.38 6.59 22.92
C ASP A 102 11.91 6.94 22.63
N MET A 103 11.22 7.50 23.64
CA MET A 103 9.77 7.73 23.54
C MET A 103 9.46 8.96 22.70
N VAL A 104 8.58 8.78 21.73
CA VAL A 104 7.97 9.84 20.91
C VAL A 104 6.45 9.67 20.89
N ALA A 105 5.73 10.69 20.43
CA ALA A 105 4.27 10.66 20.37
C ALA A 105 3.72 9.43 19.63
N HIS A 106 2.56 8.93 20.06
CA HIS A 106 1.88 7.74 19.58
C HIS A 106 2.67 6.44 19.84
N ALA A 107 2.63 6.00 21.09
CA ALA A 107 3.36 4.85 21.63
C ALA A 107 2.40 3.85 22.34
N PRO A 108 1.39 3.31 21.64
CA PRO A 108 0.35 2.49 22.31
C PRO A 108 0.89 1.20 22.91
N VAL A 109 1.93 0.60 22.33
CA VAL A 109 2.56 -0.64 22.84
C VAL A 109 3.84 -0.32 23.59
N THR A 110 4.77 0.39 22.98
CA THR A 110 6.05 0.73 23.64
C THR A 110 5.83 1.54 24.91
N GLY A 111 4.82 2.43 24.95
CA GLY A 111 4.47 3.19 26.15
C GLY A 111 3.87 2.31 27.25
N ALA A 112 3.01 1.35 26.90
CA ALA A 112 2.41 0.42 27.86
C ALA A 112 3.43 -0.54 28.49
N HIS A 113 4.56 -0.79 27.82
CA HIS A 113 5.61 -1.71 28.24
C HIS A 113 6.94 -0.99 28.55
N LEU A 114 6.88 0.31 28.88
CA LEU A 114 8.09 1.09 29.13
C LEU A 114 8.89 0.57 30.33
N ASP A 115 8.20 0.11 31.37
CA ASP A 115 8.82 -0.42 32.58
C ASP A 115 9.47 -1.80 32.35
N ASP A 116 9.08 -2.53 31.30
CA ASP A 116 9.70 -3.81 30.91
C ASP A 116 11.12 -3.61 30.36
N GLY A 117 11.45 -2.41 29.90
CA GLY A 117 12.77 -1.99 29.43
C GLY A 117 13.22 -2.61 28.09
N ALA A 118 12.47 -3.56 27.53
CA ALA A 118 12.79 -4.20 26.25
C ALA A 118 11.54 -4.88 25.66
N LEU A 119 11.46 -4.94 24.32
CA LEU A 119 10.46 -5.71 23.58
C LEU A 119 11.11 -6.58 22.50
N SER A 120 10.50 -7.71 22.17
CA SER A 120 11.00 -8.54 21.08
C SER A 120 10.81 -7.88 19.73
N VAL A 121 11.67 -8.22 18.77
CA VAL A 121 11.56 -7.79 17.37
C VAL A 121 10.16 -8.12 16.81
N GLU A 122 9.61 -9.29 17.14
CA GLU A 122 8.25 -9.69 16.73
C GLU A 122 7.20 -8.73 17.27
N THR A 123 7.23 -8.44 18.58
CA THR A 123 6.28 -7.52 19.22
C THR A 123 6.35 -6.13 18.62
N LEU A 124 7.56 -5.62 18.35
CA LEU A 124 7.75 -4.32 17.71
C LEU A 124 7.22 -4.31 16.28
N CYS A 125 7.50 -5.34 15.46
CA CYS A 125 6.97 -5.46 14.10
C CYS A 125 5.43 -5.48 14.10
N LYS A 126 4.84 -6.26 14.99
CA LYS A 126 3.39 -6.31 15.18
C LYS A 126 2.83 -4.94 15.57
N ALA A 127 3.42 -4.28 16.56
CA ALA A 127 2.99 -2.98 17.06
C ALA A 127 3.02 -1.89 15.96
N ILE A 128 4.09 -1.83 15.16
CA ILE A 128 4.18 -0.82 14.10
C ILE A 128 3.16 -1.05 12.98
N VAL A 129 2.76 -2.30 12.72
CA VAL A 129 1.77 -2.63 11.69
C VAL A 129 0.36 -2.46 12.23
N GLU A 130 0.00 -3.09 13.34
CA GLU A 130 -1.37 -3.16 13.84
C GLU A 130 -1.88 -1.84 14.43
N VAL A 131 -1.04 -1.15 15.22
CA VAL A 131 -1.42 0.07 15.94
C VAL A 131 -0.52 1.27 15.62
N SER A 132 0.40 1.12 14.68
CA SER A 132 1.23 2.22 14.17
C SER A 132 2.18 2.84 15.21
N ASP A 133 2.70 2.08 16.16
CA ASP A 133 3.60 2.52 17.22
C ASP A 133 4.85 3.23 16.66
N ASN A 134 5.10 4.49 17.06
CA ASN A 134 6.18 5.30 16.52
C ASN A 134 7.55 4.99 17.15
N PRO A 135 7.69 4.88 18.48
CA PRO A 135 8.95 4.45 19.06
C PRO A 135 9.38 3.08 18.56
N GLY A 136 8.43 2.13 18.43
CA GLY A 136 8.70 0.82 17.85
C GLY A 136 9.27 0.89 16.44
N ALA A 137 8.76 1.81 15.60
CA ALA A 137 9.30 2.03 14.26
C ALA A 137 10.74 2.58 14.30
N ASN A 138 11.02 3.55 15.17
CA ASN A 138 12.37 4.09 15.34
C ASN A 138 13.34 3.02 15.86
N LEU A 139 12.92 2.20 16.81
CA LEU A 139 13.74 1.09 17.33
C LEU A 139 14.09 0.08 16.22
N LEU A 140 13.12 -0.32 15.40
CA LEU A 140 13.38 -1.22 14.28
C LEU A 140 14.22 -0.55 13.18
N LEU A 141 13.99 0.73 12.86
CA LEU A 141 14.84 1.47 11.92
C LEU A 141 16.32 1.46 12.34
N LYS A 142 16.61 1.63 13.65
CA LYS A 142 17.99 1.54 14.15
C LYS A 142 18.66 0.21 13.77
N THR A 143 17.90 -0.89 13.72
CA THR A 143 18.44 -2.24 13.42
C THR A 143 18.74 -2.46 11.94
N VAL A 144 18.19 -1.64 11.05
CA VAL A 144 18.31 -1.79 9.59
C VAL A 144 19.11 -0.68 8.93
N GLY A 145 19.85 0.13 9.72
CA GLY A 145 20.67 1.23 9.23
C GLY A 145 19.92 2.56 9.05
N GLY A 146 18.85 2.75 9.80
CA GLY A 146 18.05 3.99 9.81
C GLY A 146 17.23 4.20 8.54
N PRO A 147 16.72 5.42 8.32
CA PRO A 147 15.99 5.78 7.11
C PRO A 147 16.75 5.50 5.82
N GLU A 148 18.06 5.74 5.79
CA GLU A 148 18.92 5.45 4.64
C GLU A 148 18.98 3.95 4.35
N GLY A 149 19.25 3.11 5.37
CA GLY A 149 19.31 1.65 5.22
C GLY A 149 17.96 1.06 4.75
N PHE A 150 16.85 1.60 5.24
CA PHE A 150 15.52 1.26 4.74
C PHE A 150 15.37 1.64 3.25
N THR A 151 15.78 2.84 2.85
CA THR A 151 15.71 3.29 1.46
C THR A 151 16.60 2.45 0.54
N VAL A 152 17.81 2.09 0.98
CA VAL A 152 18.70 1.19 0.23
C VAL A 152 18.07 -0.19 0.03
N TRP A 153 17.43 -0.75 1.06
CA TRP A 153 16.72 -2.02 0.92
C TRP A 153 15.56 -1.92 -0.08
N LEU A 154 14.80 -0.85 -0.09
CA LEU A 154 13.76 -0.64 -1.11
C LEU A 154 14.31 -0.69 -2.53
N ARG A 155 15.50 -0.11 -2.76
CA ARG A 155 16.19 -0.19 -4.07
C ARG A 155 16.54 -1.63 -4.43
N SER A 156 17.00 -2.41 -3.46
CA SER A 156 17.38 -3.82 -3.69
C SER A 156 16.21 -4.71 -4.09
N ILE A 157 14.99 -4.38 -3.64
CA ILE A 157 13.76 -5.08 -4.04
C ILE A 157 13.06 -4.46 -5.26
N GLY A 158 13.70 -3.49 -5.95
CA GLY A 158 13.22 -2.89 -7.19
C GLY A 158 12.24 -1.71 -7.02
N ASP A 159 12.19 -1.07 -5.85
CA ASP A 159 11.49 0.20 -5.66
C ASP A 159 12.46 1.37 -5.80
N ALA A 160 12.50 2.00 -6.96
CA ALA A 160 13.35 3.16 -7.25
C ALA A 160 12.75 4.50 -6.79
N THR A 161 11.52 4.50 -6.26
CA THR A 161 10.73 5.71 -6.04
C THR A 161 10.58 6.09 -4.57
N THR A 162 10.17 5.12 -3.73
CA THR A 162 9.92 5.34 -2.30
C THR A 162 11.21 5.70 -1.58
N ARG A 163 11.15 6.68 -0.69
CA ARG A 163 12.30 7.08 0.15
C ARG A 163 11.86 7.48 1.54
N LEU A 164 12.62 7.12 2.52
CA LEU A 164 12.55 7.58 3.90
C LEU A 164 13.82 8.35 4.20
N ASP A 165 13.69 9.52 4.79
CA ASP A 165 14.80 10.44 5.05
C ASP A 165 14.90 10.81 6.51
N ARG A 166 13.79 10.74 7.24
CA ARG A 166 13.67 11.19 8.63
C ARG A 166 13.10 10.09 9.53
N TRP A 167 13.20 10.31 10.82
CA TRP A 167 12.65 9.43 11.85
C TRP A 167 11.21 9.83 12.20
N GLU A 168 10.49 8.97 12.93
CA GLU A 168 9.24 9.36 13.59
C GLU A 168 9.59 10.36 14.70
N THR A 169 8.92 11.50 14.78
CA THR A 169 7.67 11.88 14.09
C THR A 169 7.87 12.91 12.97
N GLU A 170 9.09 13.35 12.71
CA GLU A 170 9.43 14.43 11.76
C GLU A 170 9.05 14.09 10.31
N LEU A 171 9.09 12.79 9.94
CA LEU A 171 8.70 12.30 8.62
C LEU A 171 7.23 12.63 8.24
N ASN A 172 6.41 13.05 9.22
CA ASN A 172 4.98 13.35 9.02
C ASN A 172 4.71 14.84 8.72
N GLU A 173 5.74 15.67 8.52
CA GLU A 173 5.62 17.12 8.29
C GLU A 173 4.86 17.45 6.98
N ALA A 174 4.97 16.61 5.97
CA ALA A 174 4.22 16.68 4.71
C ALA A 174 4.31 18.04 4.00
N LEU A 175 5.50 18.61 3.87
CA LEU A 175 5.70 19.91 3.20
C LEU A 175 5.39 19.81 1.69
N PRO A 176 4.69 20.80 1.11
CA PRO A 176 4.46 20.86 -0.32
C PRO A 176 5.76 20.92 -1.11
N GLY A 177 5.92 20.07 -2.12
CA GLY A 177 7.12 20.03 -2.96
C GLY A 177 8.34 19.34 -2.34
N ASP A 178 8.30 18.98 -1.07
CA ASP A 178 9.39 18.24 -0.41
C ASP A 178 9.39 16.77 -0.86
N PRO A 179 10.48 16.26 -1.46
CA PRO A 179 10.56 14.86 -1.88
C PRO A 179 10.88 13.90 -0.72
N ARG A 180 11.28 14.40 0.47
CA ARG A 180 11.62 13.55 1.62
C ARG A 180 10.38 12.80 2.12
N ASP A 181 10.59 11.56 2.56
CA ASP A 181 9.57 10.70 3.18
C ASP A 181 8.35 10.49 2.28
N THR A 182 8.58 10.39 0.97
CA THR A 182 7.52 10.24 -0.04
C THR A 182 7.58 8.93 -0.79
N THR A 183 6.43 8.56 -1.31
CA THR A 183 6.23 7.49 -2.29
C THR A 183 5.31 7.95 -3.41
N THR A 184 5.03 7.08 -4.38
CA THR A 184 3.89 7.22 -5.29
C THR A 184 2.89 6.09 -5.05
N PRO A 185 1.58 6.28 -5.29
CA PRO A 185 0.60 5.20 -5.15
C PRO A 185 1.00 3.94 -5.90
N ARG A 186 1.53 4.08 -7.12
CA ARG A 186 2.00 2.94 -7.93
C ARG A 186 3.18 2.22 -7.31
N ALA A 187 4.18 2.95 -6.81
CA ALA A 187 5.36 2.34 -6.20
C ALA A 187 4.97 1.52 -4.96
N MET A 188 4.12 2.08 -4.11
CA MET A 188 3.67 1.43 -2.88
C MET A 188 2.82 0.17 -3.16
N ALA A 189 1.81 0.24 -4.02
CA ALA A 189 0.99 -0.93 -4.36
C ALA A 189 1.83 -2.03 -5.04
N LYS A 190 2.76 -1.67 -5.93
CA LYS A 190 3.72 -2.63 -6.51
C LYS A 190 4.69 -3.19 -5.46
N GLY A 191 5.06 -2.40 -4.46
CA GLY A 191 5.85 -2.85 -3.32
C GLY A 191 5.15 -4.01 -2.60
N TYR A 192 3.88 -3.87 -2.27
CA TYR A 192 3.09 -4.96 -1.68
C TYR A 192 3.02 -6.19 -2.61
N GLY A 193 2.81 -6.00 -3.91
CA GLY A 193 2.86 -7.12 -4.86
C GLY A 193 4.18 -7.89 -4.81
N ARG A 194 5.33 -7.20 -4.70
CA ARG A 194 6.64 -7.87 -4.55
C ARG A 194 6.75 -8.66 -3.24
N LEU A 195 6.15 -8.18 -2.16
CA LEU A 195 6.17 -8.86 -0.85
C LEU A 195 5.28 -10.12 -0.87
N PHE A 196 4.11 -10.05 -1.48
CA PHE A 196 3.12 -11.13 -1.39
C PHE A 196 3.15 -12.12 -2.56
N ASP A 197 3.51 -11.67 -3.77
CA ASP A 197 3.56 -12.52 -4.97
C ASP A 197 4.99 -12.77 -5.48
N GLY A 198 5.95 -11.95 -5.04
CA GLY A 198 7.37 -12.06 -5.42
C GLY A 198 8.18 -12.98 -4.52
N ALA A 199 9.50 -12.92 -4.65
CA ALA A 199 10.46 -13.74 -3.91
C ALA A 199 11.12 -12.99 -2.73
N VAL A 200 10.61 -11.82 -2.32
CA VAL A 200 11.23 -11.01 -1.26
C VAL A 200 11.14 -11.67 0.11
N LEU A 201 10.04 -12.35 0.39
CA LEU A 201 9.77 -13.01 1.66
C LEU A 201 9.55 -14.51 1.48
N SER A 202 9.97 -15.31 2.46
CA SER A 202 9.58 -16.72 2.57
C SER A 202 8.06 -16.84 2.77
N GLN A 203 7.52 -18.04 2.59
CA GLN A 203 6.09 -18.29 2.79
C GLN A 203 5.65 -18.04 4.26
N SER A 204 6.52 -18.36 5.23
CA SER A 204 6.25 -18.12 6.66
C SER A 204 6.22 -16.62 6.98
N SER A 205 7.18 -15.86 6.47
CA SER A 205 7.26 -14.41 6.66
C SER A 205 6.12 -13.67 5.97
N ARG A 206 5.69 -14.11 4.77
CA ARG A 206 4.48 -13.56 4.12
C ARG A 206 3.23 -13.76 4.96
N ARG A 207 3.00 -14.97 5.49
CA ARG A 207 1.85 -15.25 6.36
C ARG A 207 1.87 -14.36 7.59
N ARG A 208 3.02 -14.20 8.23
CA ARG A 208 3.17 -13.36 9.41
C ARG A 208 2.86 -11.89 9.12
N LEU A 209 3.37 -11.34 8.01
CA LEU A 209 3.05 -9.97 7.58
C LEU A 209 1.55 -9.83 7.25
N GLU A 210 0.97 -10.84 6.59
CA GLU A 210 -0.47 -10.90 6.31
C GLU A 210 -1.29 -10.85 7.61
N ASP A 211 -0.95 -11.67 8.60
CA ASP A 211 -1.64 -11.71 9.88
C ASP A 211 -1.58 -10.36 10.60
N TRP A 212 -0.43 -9.70 10.61
CA TRP A 212 -0.30 -8.36 11.20
C TRP A 212 -1.11 -7.30 10.45
N LEU A 213 -1.12 -7.33 9.11
CA LEU A 213 -1.92 -6.39 8.31
C LEU A 213 -3.43 -6.60 8.52
N VAL A 214 -3.87 -7.85 8.61
CA VAL A 214 -5.28 -8.20 8.91
C VAL A 214 -5.65 -7.77 10.32
N GLY A 215 -4.74 -7.92 11.30
CA GLY A 215 -4.89 -7.49 12.68
C GLY A 215 -4.87 -5.95 12.88
N ALA A 216 -4.49 -5.17 11.85
CA ALA A 216 -4.42 -3.72 11.97
C ALA A 216 -5.79 -3.12 12.32
N THR A 217 -5.81 -2.18 13.28
CA THR A 217 -7.05 -1.58 13.79
C THR A 217 -7.30 -0.16 13.29
N THR A 218 -6.29 0.46 12.68
CA THR A 218 -6.31 1.89 12.34
C THR A 218 -7.03 2.21 11.03
N GLY A 219 -7.29 1.22 10.16
CA GLY A 219 -7.85 1.39 8.81
C GLY A 219 -9.29 0.94 8.62
N LEU A 220 -10.01 0.55 9.70
CA LEU A 220 -11.38 0.00 9.63
C LEU A 220 -12.40 0.90 8.94
N GLN A 221 -12.17 2.22 8.91
CA GLN A 221 -13.05 3.20 8.27
C GLN A 221 -12.53 3.69 6.90
N ARG A 222 -11.43 3.08 6.38
CA ARG A 222 -10.78 3.46 5.12
C ARG A 222 -10.99 2.40 4.05
N LEU A 223 -9.93 1.97 3.33
CA LEU A 223 -10.01 1.08 2.17
C LEU A 223 -10.80 -0.21 2.41
N ARG A 224 -10.71 -0.79 3.60
CA ARG A 224 -11.42 -2.03 3.95
C ARG A 224 -12.79 -1.86 4.61
N LYS A 225 -13.29 -0.62 4.68
CA LYS A 225 -14.65 -0.38 5.14
C LYS A 225 -15.66 -1.14 4.27
N ASP A 226 -16.73 -1.63 4.89
CA ASP A 226 -17.80 -2.39 4.23
C ASP A 226 -17.25 -3.53 3.34
N LEU A 227 -16.33 -4.32 3.92
CA LEU A 227 -15.76 -5.47 3.25
C LEU A 227 -16.85 -6.54 3.04
N PRO A 228 -17.08 -7.03 1.82
CA PRO A 228 -18.12 -8.02 1.56
C PRO A 228 -17.81 -9.36 2.25
N ASP A 229 -18.85 -10.15 2.51
CA ASP A 229 -18.72 -11.49 3.08
C ASP A 229 -17.78 -12.38 2.25
N GLY A 230 -16.98 -13.17 2.94
CA GLY A 230 -15.99 -14.06 2.33
C GLY A 230 -14.70 -13.37 1.87
N TRP A 231 -14.61 -12.04 1.94
CA TRP A 231 -13.37 -11.32 1.67
C TRP A 231 -12.51 -11.21 2.93
N ARG A 232 -11.19 -11.21 2.74
CA ARG A 232 -10.23 -10.78 3.76
C ARG A 232 -9.52 -9.52 3.28
N ALA A 233 -9.13 -8.67 4.21
CA ALA A 233 -8.35 -7.49 3.92
C ALA A 233 -7.38 -7.20 5.07
N GLY A 234 -6.20 -6.71 4.71
CA GLY A 234 -5.22 -6.17 5.64
C GLY A 234 -4.72 -4.84 5.12
N ASP A 235 -4.42 -3.91 6.02
CA ASP A 235 -4.01 -2.57 5.63
C ASP A 235 -2.96 -1.97 6.55
N LYS A 236 -2.31 -0.93 6.06
CA LYS A 236 -1.49 -0.03 6.84
C LYS A 236 -1.83 1.42 6.53
N THR A 237 -2.28 2.13 7.56
CA THR A 237 -2.61 3.55 7.45
C THR A 237 -1.40 4.45 7.64
N GLY A 238 -1.55 5.72 7.22
CA GLY A 238 -0.66 6.82 7.53
C GLY A 238 -1.45 8.09 7.78
N SER A 239 -0.99 8.93 8.70
CA SER A 239 -1.56 10.26 8.93
C SER A 239 -0.45 11.24 9.27
N GLY A 240 -0.57 12.48 8.81
CA GLY A 240 0.43 13.52 9.01
C GLY A 240 -0.16 14.91 8.92
N ALA A 241 0.70 15.90 8.88
CA ALA A 241 0.29 17.29 8.75
C ALA A 241 -0.43 17.56 7.41
N ARG A 242 -1.03 18.76 7.29
CA ARG A 242 -1.69 19.24 6.06
C ARG A 242 -2.77 18.31 5.52
N GLY A 243 -3.54 17.68 6.42
CA GLY A 243 -4.59 16.74 6.04
C GLY A 243 -4.09 15.45 5.39
N SER A 244 -2.79 15.15 5.49
CA SER A 244 -2.26 13.89 4.94
C SER A 244 -2.91 12.70 5.63
N THR A 245 -3.57 11.87 4.82
CA THR A 245 -4.31 10.69 5.26
C THR A 245 -4.14 9.63 4.18
N ASN A 246 -3.61 8.47 4.57
CA ASN A 246 -3.18 7.46 3.63
C ASN A 246 -3.69 6.09 4.07
N ASP A 247 -3.85 5.20 3.11
CA ASP A 247 -4.11 3.79 3.39
C ASP A 247 -3.57 2.91 2.26
N VAL A 248 -2.94 1.81 2.62
CA VAL A 248 -2.42 0.81 1.68
C VAL A 248 -2.94 -0.56 2.11
N ALA A 249 -3.68 -1.21 1.23
CA ALA A 249 -4.37 -2.44 1.54
C ALA A 249 -4.03 -3.58 0.57
N VAL A 250 -4.11 -4.79 1.09
CA VAL A 250 -4.23 -6.04 0.33
C VAL A 250 -5.62 -6.58 0.55
N PHE A 251 -6.32 -6.91 -0.52
CA PHE A 251 -7.57 -7.63 -0.48
C PHE A 251 -7.37 -9.06 -1.00
N TRP A 252 -7.95 -10.02 -0.29
CA TRP A 252 -8.04 -11.42 -0.68
C TRP A 252 -9.49 -11.73 -1.01
N PRO A 253 -9.88 -11.70 -2.30
CA PRO A 253 -11.24 -12.08 -2.72
C PRO A 253 -11.47 -13.58 -2.47
N PRO A 254 -12.73 -14.04 -2.38
CA PRO A 254 -13.05 -15.47 -2.25
C PRO A 254 -12.52 -16.31 -3.41
N ALA A 255 -12.37 -15.71 -4.59
CA ALA A 255 -11.78 -16.29 -5.78
C ALA A 255 -11.00 -15.24 -6.57
N GLY A 256 -9.96 -15.65 -7.29
CA GLY A 256 -9.14 -14.73 -8.08
C GLY A 256 -7.85 -14.29 -7.41
N PRO A 257 -7.09 -13.40 -8.05
CA PRO A 257 -5.83 -12.87 -7.52
C PRO A 257 -6.05 -11.85 -6.41
N ARG A 258 -5.02 -11.62 -5.60
CA ARG A 258 -4.97 -10.51 -4.64
C ARG A 258 -5.13 -9.16 -5.35
N ILE A 259 -5.72 -8.20 -4.64
CA ILE A 259 -5.81 -6.81 -5.11
C ILE A 259 -4.99 -5.94 -4.17
N TYR A 260 -4.06 -5.19 -4.71
CA TYR A 260 -3.20 -4.24 -4.00
C TYR A 260 -3.72 -2.84 -4.28
N VAL A 261 -4.00 -2.07 -3.22
CA VAL A 261 -4.53 -0.71 -3.34
C VAL A 261 -3.69 0.23 -2.50
N ALA A 262 -3.24 1.32 -3.08
CA ALA A 262 -2.61 2.42 -2.38
C ALA A 262 -3.41 3.70 -2.63
N SER A 263 -3.84 4.37 -1.56
CA SER A 263 -4.64 5.59 -1.59
C SER A 263 -4.03 6.64 -0.66
N TYR A 264 -3.73 7.79 -1.21
CA TYR A 264 -3.03 8.90 -0.55
C TYR A 264 -3.81 10.20 -0.71
N ILE A 265 -4.00 10.91 0.40
CA ILE A 265 -4.62 12.24 0.44
C ILE A 265 -3.63 13.20 1.11
N THR A 266 -3.52 14.43 0.59
CA THR A 266 -2.74 15.51 1.20
C THR A 266 -3.22 16.88 0.72
N GLY A 267 -2.88 17.95 1.47
CA GLY A 267 -3.17 19.33 1.08
C GLY A 267 -4.64 19.71 1.25
N THR A 268 -5.33 19.17 2.25
CA THR A 268 -6.74 19.46 2.51
C THR A 268 -6.99 19.75 3.99
N GLU A 269 -8.02 20.53 4.26
CA GLU A 269 -8.52 20.81 5.62
C GLU A 269 -9.87 20.14 5.92
N VAL A 270 -10.44 19.39 4.94
CA VAL A 270 -11.69 18.67 5.18
C VAL A 270 -11.57 17.72 6.37
N PRO A 271 -12.66 17.49 7.14
CA PRO A 271 -12.65 16.63 8.31
C PRO A 271 -12.17 15.20 8.03
N MET A 272 -11.70 14.49 9.06
CA MET A 272 -11.16 13.14 8.95
C MET A 272 -12.17 12.12 8.42
N ASP A 273 -13.44 12.25 8.80
CA ASP A 273 -14.53 11.39 8.34
C ASP A 273 -14.77 11.52 6.83
N VAL A 274 -14.67 12.73 6.27
CA VAL A 274 -14.73 12.96 4.81
C VAL A 274 -13.55 12.27 4.12
N ARG A 275 -12.34 12.41 4.63
CA ARG A 275 -11.13 11.75 4.09
C ARG A 275 -11.22 10.23 4.17
N ASN A 276 -11.70 9.70 5.31
CA ASN A 276 -11.95 8.28 5.47
C ASN A 276 -13.00 7.76 4.49
N ALA A 277 -14.10 8.50 4.26
CA ALA A 277 -15.13 8.14 3.29
C ALA A 277 -14.59 8.12 1.85
N VAL A 278 -13.66 9.02 1.50
CA VAL A 278 -12.96 8.99 0.19
C VAL A 278 -12.15 7.71 0.05
N HIS A 279 -11.35 7.33 1.05
CA HIS A 279 -10.62 6.06 1.03
C HIS A 279 -11.54 4.83 0.96
N ALA A 280 -12.65 4.83 1.69
CA ALA A 280 -13.62 3.75 1.66
C ALA A 280 -14.20 3.55 0.25
N GLU A 281 -14.52 4.63 -0.43
CA GLU A 281 -15.05 4.58 -1.80
C GLU A 281 -13.98 4.13 -2.81
N VAL A 282 -12.70 4.54 -2.64
CA VAL A 282 -11.58 4.00 -3.41
C VAL A 282 -11.48 2.48 -3.26
N GLY A 283 -11.61 1.97 -2.02
CA GLY A 283 -11.60 0.54 -1.75
C GLY A 283 -12.76 -0.19 -2.41
N ARG A 284 -13.97 0.38 -2.35
CA ARG A 284 -15.17 -0.17 -3.00
C ARG A 284 -14.98 -0.26 -4.52
N ILE A 285 -14.49 0.81 -5.16
CA ILE A 285 -14.22 0.83 -6.62
C ILE A 285 -13.18 -0.22 -6.98
N ALA A 286 -12.07 -0.29 -6.24
CA ALA A 286 -10.99 -1.24 -6.52
C ALA A 286 -11.48 -2.70 -6.45
N ARG A 287 -12.29 -3.05 -5.43
CA ARG A 287 -12.88 -4.39 -5.32
C ARG A 287 -13.86 -4.70 -6.44
N ALA A 288 -14.70 -3.73 -6.82
CA ALA A 288 -15.69 -3.93 -7.88
C ALA A 288 -15.07 -4.15 -9.26
N GLU A 289 -13.95 -3.49 -9.55
CA GLU A 289 -13.36 -3.45 -10.88
C GLU A 289 -12.23 -4.49 -11.08
N LEU A 290 -11.63 -5.00 -9.98
CA LEU A 290 -10.44 -5.85 -10.05
C LEU A 290 -10.64 -7.27 -9.49
N ALA A 291 -11.83 -7.58 -8.94
CA ALA A 291 -12.13 -8.92 -8.46
C ALA A 291 -12.34 -9.94 -9.58
#